data_29c31eefd85ca6e3af72de0fc7e31e29
#
_entry.id   29c31eefd85ca6e3af72de0fc7e31e29
#
_cell.length_a   1.000
_cell.length_b   1.000
_cell.length_c   1.000
_cell.angle_alpha   90.00
_cell.angle_beta   90.00
_cell.angle_gamma   90.00
#
_symmetry.space_group_name_H-M   'P 1'
#
loop_
_entity.id
_entity.type
_entity.pdbx_description
1 polymer ?
#
loop_
_entity_poly.entity_id
_entity_poly.type
_entity_poly.pdbx_seq_one_letter_code
_entity_poly.pdbx_strand_id
1 'polypeptide(L)'
;MYHKFGISKYPSTSVTISQLEEHINELSKEKYNVKSLNLIVDTIINDGQLPKNVIGISVDDADRSFLTTGWPAFKEKNFPVTLFVNTSTIVENNKNYLNWNEIRKLKSEGVNIGAHSHTHDHMPDLTIEQIKKEIETSNKIFLRELGEIPCLFAYPYGETNQEIID
;
A
#
# COMPACT_ATOMS: atom_id res chain seq x y z
N MET A 1 7.90 2.76 -3.10
CA MET A 1 6.62 3.21 -2.52
C MET A 1 6.08 4.37 -3.35
N TYR A 2 4.78 4.38 -3.62
CA TYR A 2 4.05 5.41 -4.37
C TYR A 2 2.83 5.87 -3.56
N HIS A 3 2.21 7.01 -3.96
CA HIS A 3 0.91 7.47 -3.43
C HIS A 3 -0.02 7.87 -4.58
N LYS A 4 0.37 8.85 -5.41
CA LYS A 4 -0.47 9.44 -6.46
C LYS A 4 0.18 9.37 -7.83
N PHE A 5 -0.64 9.23 -8.86
CA PHE A 5 -0.20 9.00 -10.24
C PHE A 5 -0.79 10.03 -11.20
N GLY A 6 0.04 10.59 -12.07
CA GLY A 6 -0.40 11.54 -13.10
C GLY A 6 -0.81 12.93 -12.56
N ILE A 7 -0.50 13.22 -11.30
CA ILE A 7 -0.83 14.49 -10.64
C ILE A 7 0.45 15.24 -10.34
N SER A 8 0.55 16.48 -10.79
CA SER A 8 1.75 17.32 -10.58
C SER A 8 1.68 18.21 -9.33
N LYS A 9 0.49 18.32 -8.70
CA LYS A 9 0.25 19.26 -7.59
C LYS A 9 1.06 18.97 -6.33
N TYR A 10 1.44 17.72 -6.09
CA TYR A 10 2.13 17.29 -4.88
C TYR A 10 3.41 16.51 -5.23
N PRO A 11 4.52 17.19 -5.60
CA PRO A 11 5.72 16.54 -6.14
C PRO A 11 6.36 15.51 -5.20
N SER A 12 6.21 15.67 -3.89
CA SER A 12 6.77 14.76 -2.87
C SER A 12 6.03 13.41 -2.79
N THR A 13 4.76 13.36 -3.20
CA THR A 13 3.91 12.17 -3.09
C THR A 13 3.26 11.76 -4.42
N SER A 14 3.66 12.40 -5.52
CA SER A 14 3.09 12.15 -6.85
C SER A 14 4.17 11.83 -7.86
N VAL A 15 3.85 10.95 -8.80
CA VAL A 15 4.65 10.72 -10.00
C VAL A 15 3.85 11.15 -11.23
N THR A 16 4.51 11.78 -12.18
CA THR A 16 3.91 12.06 -13.50
C THR A 16 3.77 10.77 -14.29
N ILE A 17 2.98 10.79 -15.36
CA ILE A 17 2.84 9.63 -16.25
C ILE A 17 4.20 9.24 -16.83
N SER A 18 4.99 10.21 -17.31
CA SER A 18 6.33 9.95 -17.86
C SER A 18 7.26 9.31 -16.83
N GLN A 19 7.28 9.79 -15.58
CA GLN A 19 8.07 9.19 -14.51
C GLN A 19 7.61 7.75 -14.19
N LEU A 20 6.31 7.49 -14.18
CA LEU A 20 5.78 6.14 -13.99
C LEU A 20 6.24 5.20 -15.09
N GLU A 21 6.17 5.63 -16.34
CA GLU A 21 6.65 4.87 -17.52
C GLU A 21 8.15 4.60 -17.44
N GLU A 22 8.96 5.59 -17.07
CA GLU A 22 10.40 5.43 -16.85
C GLU A 22 10.69 4.41 -15.74
N HIS A 23 9.99 4.49 -14.61
CA HIS A 23 10.14 3.53 -13.51
C HIS A 23 9.75 2.11 -13.94
N ILE A 24 8.64 1.93 -14.65
CA ILE A 24 8.19 0.64 -15.13
C ILE A 24 9.20 0.05 -16.14
N ASN A 25 9.70 0.86 -17.06
CA ASN A 25 10.72 0.46 -18.02
C ASN A 25 12.03 0.05 -17.32
N GLU A 26 12.45 0.78 -16.30
CA GLU A 26 13.63 0.41 -15.51
C GLU A 26 13.41 -0.90 -14.76
N LEU A 27 12.28 -1.06 -14.06
CA LEU A 27 11.94 -2.26 -13.30
C LEU A 27 11.73 -3.50 -14.19
N SER A 28 11.43 -3.32 -15.46
CA SER A 28 11.27 -4.41 -16.44
C SER A 28 12.60 -5.00 -16.92
N LYS A 29 13.75 -4.41 -16.55
CA LYS A 29 15.05 -4.96 -16.92
C LYS A 29 15.35 -6.24 -16.13
N GLU A 30 15.94 -7.23 -16.79
CA GLU A 30 16.26 -8.55 -16.22
C GLU A 30 17.08 -8.54 -14.93
N LYS A 31 17.79 -7.43 -14.67
CA LYS A 31 18.58 -7.29 -13.44
C LYS A 31 17.73 -7.15 -12.18
N TYR A 32 16.43 -6.82 -12.30
CA TYR A 32 15.53 -6.65 -11.17
C TYR A 32 14.54 -7.81 -11.02
N ASN A 33 14.24 -8.15 -9.77
CA ASN A 33 13.30 -9.18 -9.39
C ASN A 33 12.12 -8.53 -8.66
N VAL A 34 11.09 -8.11 -9.39
CA VAL A 34 9.88 -7.55 -8.77
C VAL A 34 9.06 -8.68 -8.16
N LYS A 35 8.85 -8.64 -6.84
CA LYS A 35 8.16 -9.67 -6.06
C LYS A 35 7.09 -9.04 -5.16
N SER A 36 6.09 -9.83 -4.78
CA SER A 36 5.09 -9.36 -3.81
C SER A 36 5.73 -9.07 -2.45
N LEU A 37 5.23 -8.06 -1.76
CA LEU A 37 5.72 -7.75 -0.41
C LEU A 37 5.49 -8.91 0.56
N ASN A 38 4.40 -9.66 0.44
CA ASN A 38 4.16 -10.86 1.24
C ASN A 38 5.32 -11.85 1.10
N LEU A 39 5.70 -12.18 -0.15
CA LEU A 39 6.82 -13.10 -0.38
C LEU A 39 8.13 -12.56 0.20
N ILE A 40 8.40 -11.27 0.04
CA ILE A 40 9.61 -10.64 0.56
C ILE A 40 9.65 -10.73 2.08
N VAL A 41 8.57 -10.31 2.74
CA VAL A 41 8.46 -10.30 4.21
C VAL A 41 8.50 -11.72 4.76
N ASP A 42 7.73 -12.66 4.20
CA ASP A 42 7.73 -14.06 4.61
C ASP A 42 9.12 -14.69 4.47
N THR A 43 9.84 -14.37 3.39
CA THR A 43 11.20 -14.87 3.19
C THR A 43 12.16 -14.33 4.25
N ILE A 44 12.07 -13.04 4.59
CA ILE A 44 12.91 -12.42 5.63
C ILE A 44 12.61 -13.00 7.01
N ILE A 45 11.33 -13.13 7.39
CA ILE A 45 10.92 -13.65 8.71
C ILE A 45 11.39 -15.10 8.91
N ASN A 46 11.44 -15.88 7.83
CA ASN A 46 11.85 -17.29 7.89
C ASN A 46 13.33 -17.51 7.55
N ASP A 47 14.17 -16.48 7.68
CA ASP A 47 15.63 -16.53 7.40
C ASP A 47 15.96 -17.09 6.00
N GLY A 48 15.04 -16.91 5.04
CA GLY A 48 15.20 -17.35 3.66
C GLY A 48 16.10 -16.42 2.83
N GLN A 49 16.45 -16.86 1.63
CA GLN A 49 17.27 -16.06 0.72
C GLN A 49 16.41 -15.41 -0.35
N LEU A 50 16.49 -14.09 -0.42
CA LEU A 50 15.88 -13.31 -1.50
C LEU A 50 16.78 -13.26 -2.73
N PRO A 51 16.21 -13.20 -3.95
CA PRO A 51 16.98 -12.95 -5.16
C PRO A 51 17.75 -11.63 -5.06
N LYS A 52 18.87 -11.53 -5.80
CA LYS A 52 19.56 -10.24 -5.94
C LYS A 52 18.62 -9.20 -6.57
N ASN A 53 18.76 -7.94 -6.15
CA ASN A 53 17.97 -6.82 -6.64
C ASN A 53 16.45 -7.08 -6.59
N VAL A 54 15.97 -7.72 -5.49
CA VAL A 54 14.55 -7.88 -5.26
C VAL A 54 13.92 -6.52 -4.94
N ILE A 55 12.75 -6.27 -5.52
CA ILE A 55 11.99 -5.04 -5.33
C ILE A 55 10.53 -5.39 -5.03
N GLY A 56 9.98 -4.82 -3.96
CA GLY A 56 8.54 -4.79 -3.69
C GLY A 56 7.96 -3.44 -4.09
N ILE A 57 6.76 -3.45 -4.64
CA ILE A 57 6.03 -2.23 -5.01
C ILE A 57 4.88 -2.04 -4.03
N SER A 58 4.85 -0.86 -3.39
CA SER A 58 3.72 -0.44 -2.55
C SER A 58 3.13 0.88 -3.02
N VAL A 59 1.85 1.04 -2.73
CA VAL A 59 1.08 2.28 -2.93
C VAL A 59 0.33 2.55 -1.65
N ASP A 60 0.44 3.76 -1.12
CA ASP A 60 -0.17 4.15 0.15
C ASP A 60 -1.38 5.07 -0.09
N ASP A 61 -2.24 5.22 0.93
CA ASP A 61 -3.40 6.13 1.02
C ASP A 61 -4.61 5.80 0.14
N ALA A 62 -4.53 4.87 -0.77
CA ALA A 62 -5.65 4.50 -1.66
C ALA A 62 -6.22 5.68 -2.48
N ASP A 63 -5.35 6.61 -2.94
CA ASP A 63 -5.75 7.67 -3.87
C ASP A 63 -6.33 7.08 -5.16
N ARG A 64 -7.39 7.69 -5.68
CA ARG A 64 -8.12 7.20 -6.87
C ARG A 64 -7.24 7.08 -8.12
N SER A 65 -6.18 7.88 -8.24
CA SER A 65 -5.25 7.81 -9.36
C SER A 65 -4.52 6.45 -9.44
N PHE A 66 -4.44 5.70 -8.35
CA PHE A 66 -3.94 4.33 -8.42
C PHE A 66 -4.82 3.45 -9.30
N LEU A 67 -6.15 3.47 -9.11
CA LEU A 67 -7.07 2.67 -9.93
C LEU A 67 -7.06 3.08 -11.41
N THR A 68 -6.98 4.39 -11.67
CA THR A 68 -7.14 4.92 -13.02
C THR A 68 -5.85 4.97 -13.83
N THR A 69 -4.71 5.06 -13.18
CA THR A 69 -3.41 5.28 -13.83
C THR A 69 -2.35 4.28 -13.36
N GLY A 70 -2.14 4.14 -12.04
CA GLY A 70 -1.06 3.31 -11.49
C GLY A 70 -1.28 1.82 -11.76
N TRP A 71 -2.44 1.27 -11.36
CA TRP A 71 -2.71 -0.15 -11.49
C TRP A 71 -2.70 -0.67 -12.94
N PRO A 72 -3.33 -0.01 -13.91
CA PRO A 72 -3.25 -0.45 -15.32
C PRO A 72 -1.81 -0.62 -15.80
N ALA A 73 -0.93 0.32 -15.45
CA ALA A 73 0.46 0.31 -15.87
C ALA A 73 1.27 -0.83 -15.21
N PHE A 74 1.10 -1.09 -13.90
CA PHE A 74 1.74 -2.22 -13.22
C PHE A 74 1.18 -3.57 -13.67
N LYS A 75 -0.14 -3.64 -13.89
CA LYS A 75 -0.83 -4.85 -14.33
C LYS A 75 -0.35 -5.32 -15.70
N GLU A 76 -0.11 -4.41 -16.65
CA GLU A 76 0.42 -4.72 -17.98
C GLU A 76 1.75 -5.50 -17.91
N LYS A 77 2.58 -5.21 -16.91
CA LYS A 77 3.88 -5.87 -16.69
C LYS A 77 3.79 -7.05 -15.70
N ASN A 78 2.61 -7.40 -15.24
CA ASN A 78 2.39 -8.39 -14.20
C ASN A 78 3.20 -8.11 -12.92
N PHE A 79 3.41 -6.85 -12.60
CA PHE A 79 4.09 -6.46 -11.36
C PHE A 79 3.14 -6.58 -10.16
N PRO A 80 3.51 -7.38 -9.14
CA PRO A 80 2.72 -7.44 -7.92
C PRO A 80 2.81 -6.12 -7.17
N VAL A 81 1.67 -5.64 -6.70
CA VAL A 81 1.55 -4.38 -5.93
C VAL A 81 0.79 -4.64 -4.64
N THR A 82 1.23 -4.02 -3.55
CA THR A 82 0.48 -3.94 -2.29
C THR A 82 -0.06 -2.53 -2.12
N LEU A 83 -1.38 -2.40 -1.93
CA LEU A 83 -2.07 -1.15 -1.61
C LEU A 83 -2.30 -1.08 -0.11
N PHE A 84 -1.65 -0.14 0.57
CA PHE A 84 -1.87 0.14 1.98
C PHE A 84 -2.99 1.14 2.17
N VAL A 85 -4.00 0.76 2.98
CA VAL A 85 -5.27 1.47 3.08
C VAL A 85 -5.49 1.97 4.51
N ASN A 86 -5.65 3.28 4.66
CA ASN A 86 -6.13 3.90 5.88
C ASN A 86 -7.66 3.97 5.84
N THR A 87 -8.31 3.25 6.73
CA THR A 87 -9.74 2.91 6.57
C THR A 87 -10.71 4.08 6.76
N SER A 88 -10.31 5.17 7.41
CA SER A 88 -11.18 6.34 7.60
C SER A 88 -11.41 7.16 6.33
N THR A 89 -10.51 7.09 5.36
CA THR A 89 -10.64 7.82 4.08
C THR A 89 -11.53 7.10 3.08
N ILE A 90 -11.80 5.81 3.30
CA ILE A 90 -12.58 4.97 2.39
C ILE A 90 -14.07 5.13 2.69
N VAL A 91 -14.63 6.19 2.17
CA VAL A 91 -16.05 6.51 2.30
C VAL A 91 -16.74 6.57 0.95
N GLU A 92 -18.03 6.27 0.91
CA GLU A 92 -18.81 6.40 -0.31
C GLU A 92 -18.78 7.84 -0.85
N ASN A 93 -18.74 7.97 -2.18
CA ASN A 93 -18.76 9.25 -2.90
C ASN A 93 -17.53 10.16 -2.66
N ASN A 94 -16.46 9.68 -2.06
CA ASN A 94 -15.22 10.42 -2.06
C ASN A 94 -14.57 10.36 -3.46
N LYS A 95 -14.46 11.50 -4.11
CA LYS A 95 -13.91 11.58 -5.47
C LYS A 95 -12.40 11.43 -5.53
N ASN A 96 -11.72 11.65 -4.42
CA ASN A 96 -10.25 11.65 -4.35
C ASN A 96 -9.68 10.28 -3.98
N TYR A 97 -10.42 9.49 -3.20
CA TYR A 97 -9.98 8.17 -2.73
C TYR A 97 -10.86 7.06 -3.31
N LEU A 98 -10.36 5.85 -3.25
CA LEU A 98 -11.11 4.64 -3.59
C LEU A 98 -12.26 4.43 -2.61
N ASN A 99 -13.28 3.70 -3.03
CA ASN A 99 -14.28 3.13 -2.16
C ASN A 99 -14.07 1.61 -2.00
N TRP A 100 -14.81 0.97 -1.06
CA TRP A 100 -14.65 -0.45 -0.78
C TRP A 100 -14.97 -1.37 -1.98
N ASN A 101 -15.91 -0.97 -2.87
CA ASN A 101 -16.18 -1.74 -4.09
C ASN A 101 -14.98 -1.73 -5.04
N GLU A 102 -14.32 -0.59 -5.17
CA GLU A 102 -13.12 -0.43 -6.00
C GLU A 102 -11.94 -1.19 -5.40
N ILE A 103 -11.77 -1.19 -4.07
CA ILE A 103 -10.74 -1.96 -3.37
C ILE A 103 -10.99 -3.47 -3.54
N ARG A 104 -12.24 -3.95 -3.40
CA ARG A 104 -12.59 -5.36 -3.68
C ARG A 104 -12.27 -5.75 -5.12
N LYS A 105 -12.55 -4.86 -6.08
CA LYS A 105 -12.21 -5.08 -7.49
C LYS A 105 -10.69 -5.20 -7.67
N LEU A 106 -9.90 -4.26 -7.15
CA LEU A 106 -8.44 -4.31 -7.21
C LEU A 106 -7.88 -5.61 -6.60
N LYS A 107 -8.41 -6.01 -5.44
CA LYS A 107 -8.06 -7.28 -4.80
C LYS A 107 -8.35 -8.48 -5.70
N SER A 108 -9.54 -8.52 -6.33
CA SER A 108 -9.90 -9.60 -7.26
C SER A 108 -9.04 -9.62 -8.53
N GLU A 109 -8.41 -8.51 -8.87
CA GLU A 109 -7.48 -8.38 -9.99
C GLU A 109 -6.01 -8.66 -9.60
N GLY A 110 -5.73 -9.02 -8.34
CA GLY A 110 -4.41 -9.44 -7.86
C GLY A 110 -3.62 -8.40 -7.08
N VAL A 111 -4.21 -7.24 -6.75
CA VAL A 111 -3.59 -6.28 -5.83
C VAL A 111 -3.68 -6.83 -4.40
N ASN A 112 -2.54 -6.92 -3.70
CA ASN A 112 -2.53 -7.18 -2.27
C ASN A 112 -3.03 -5.96 -1.50
N ILE A 113 -3.80 -6.20 -0.44
CA ILE A 113 -4.25 -5.14 0.45
C ILE A 113 -3.47 -5.23 1.75
N GLY A 114 -2.89 -4.12 2.17
CA GLY A 114 -2.22 -3.91 3.45
C GLY A 114 -2.96 -2.88 4.30
N ALA A 115 -2.72 -2.89 5.61
CA ALA A 115 -3.28 -1.91 6.54
C ALA A 115 -2.36 -0.68 6.70
N HIS A 116 -2.97 0.51 6.87
CA HIS A 116 -2.27 1.78 7.04
C HIS A 116 -2.93 2.64 8.14
N SER A 117 -3.21 2.01 9.28
CA SER A 117 -4.01 2.52 10.40
C SER A 117 -5.48 2.83 10.04
N HIS A 118 -6.21 3.49 10.95
CA HIS A 118 -7.55 3.99 10.70
C HIS A 118 -7.53 5.44 10.22
N THR A 119 -7.04 6.36 11.04
CA THR A 119 -7.10 7.81 10.79
C THR A 119 -5.87 8.38 10.09
N HIS A 120 -4.77 7.61 9.99
CA HIS A 120 -3.49 8.05 9.44
C HIS A 120 -2.80 9.10 10.32
N ASP A 121 -2.94 9.00 11.63
CA ASP A 121 -2.26 9.89 12.57
C ASP A 121 -0.76 9.54 12.72
N HIS A 122 0.03 10.49 13.21
CA HIS A 122 1.43 10.27 13.62
C HIS A 122 1.47 9.35 14.83
N MET A 123 1.73 8.06 14.63
CA MET A 123 1.64 7.05 15.69
C MET A 123 2.52 7.32 16.90
N PRO A 124 3.73 7.90 16.77
CA PRO A 124 4.54 8.27 17.93
C PRO A 124 3.93 9.35 18.83
N ASP A 125 2.96 10.11 18.34
CA ASP A 125 2.26 11.15 19.11
C ASP A 125 1.04 10.61 19.87
N LEU A 126 0.70 9.33 19.67
CA LEU A 126 -0.44 8.67 20.28
C LEU A 126 -0.04 7.87 21.52
N THR A 127 -0.95 7.73 22.47
CA THR A 127 -0.79 6.76 23.56
C THR A 127 -0.98 5.32 23.02
N ILE A 128 -0.45 4.34 23.75
CA ILE A 128 -0.60 2.91 23.38
C ILE A 128 -2.07 2.50 23.27
N GLU A 129 -2.96 3.01 24.11
CA GLU A 129 -4.39 2.77 24.03
C GLU A 129 -4.99 3.33 22.74
N GLN A 130 -4.54 4.51 22.31
CA GLN A 130 -4.98 5.11 21.05
C GLN A 130 -4.48 4.31 19.86
N ILE A 131 -3.22 3.87 19.88
CA ILE A 131 -2.63 3.02 18.83
C ILE A 131 -3.40 1.69 18.71
N LYS A 132 -3.67 1.02 19.84
CA LYS A 132 -4.50 -0.20 19.86
C LYS A 132 -5.87 0.05 19.25
N LYS A 133 -6.51 1.17 19.59
CA LYS A 133 -7.82 1.55 19.05
C LYS A 133 -7.76 1.78 17.54
N GLU A 134 -6.71 2.44 17.03
CA GLU A 134 -6.47 2.65 15.59
C GLU A 134 -6.41 1.31 14.85
N ILE A 135 -5.56 0.38 15.35
CA ILE A 135 -5.36 -0.94 14.73
C ILE A 135 -6.64 -1.77 14.82
N GLU A 136 -7.29 -1.86 16.00
CA GLU A 136 -8.52 -2.64 16.17
C GLU A 136 -9.67 -2.12 15.31
N THR A 137 -9.81 -0.78 15.20
CA THR A 137 -10.85 -0.17 14.37
C THR A 137 -10.62 -0.49 12.90
N SER A 138 -9.39 -0.32 12.44
CA SER A 138 -8.99 -0.67 11.08
C SER A 138 -9.25 -2.15 10.78
N ASN A 139 -8.83 -3.06 11.68
CA ASN A 139 -9.01 -4.51 11.52
C ASN A 139 -10.49 -4.93 11.45
N LYS A 140 -11.36 -4.33 12.31
CA LYS A 140 -12.81 -4.57 12.27
C LYS A 140 -13.43 -4.16 10.94
N ILE A 141 -12.96 -3.03 10.37
CA ILE A 141 -13.43 -2.55 9.07
C ILE A 141 -12.96 -3.47 7.96
N PHE A 142 -11.68 -3.86 7.94
CA PHE A 142 -11.17 -4.81 6.94
C PHE A 142 -11.91 -6.16 6.99
N LEU A 143 -12.11 -6.70 8.18
CA LEU A 143 -12.85 -7.95 8.33
C LEU A 143 -14.29 -7.84 7.78
N ARG A 144 -14.97 -6.73 8.04
CA ARG A 144 -16.31 -6.46 7.53
C ARG A 144 -16.34 -6.33 6.00
N GLU A 145 -15.38 -5.57 5.43
CA GLU A 145 -15.39 -5.19 4.02
C GLU A 145 -14.72 -6.20 3.09
N LEU A 146 -13.69 -6.90 3.57
CA LEU A 146 -12.89 -7.82 2.76
C LEU A 146 -12.98 -9.28 3.22
N GLY A 147 -13.58 -9.55 4.39
CA GLY A 147 -13.66 -10.89 4.98
C GLY A 147 -12.36 -11.37 5.64
N GLU A 148 -11.33 -10.53 5.68
CA GLU A 148 -10.03 -10.86 6.27
C GLU A 148 -9.34 -9.60 6.81
N ILE A 149 -8.36 -9.81 7.69
CA ILE A 149 -7.47 -8.75 8.19
C ILE A 149 -6.17 -8.82 7.38
N PRO A 150 -5.68 -7.71 6.81
CA PRO A 150 -4.40 -7.69 6.13
C PRO A 150 -3.24 -8.11 7.02
N CYS A 151 -2.31 -8.93 6.50
CA CYS A 151 -1.14 -9.39 7.25
C CYS A 151 0.05 -8.42 7.18
N LEU A 152 -0.01 -7.40 6.31
CA LEU A 152 1.01 -6.37 6.20
C LEU A 152 0.46 -5.04 6.72
N PHE A 153 1.31 -4.33 7.47
CA PHE A 153 1.02 -3.00 7.99
C PHE A 153 2.12 -2.03 7.56
N ALA A 154 1.75 -0.85 7.07
CA ALA A 154 2.66 0.26 6.87
C ALA A 154 2.36 1.35 7.89
N TYR A 155 3.40 1.82 8.58
CA TYR A 155 3.26 2.93 9.52
C TYR A 155 2.99 4.24 8.78
N PRO A 156 1.94 5.02 9.15
CA PRO A 156 1.76 6.37 8.63
C PRO A 156 3.03 7.20 8.72
N TYR A 157 3.35 7.94 7.67
CA TYR A 157 4.57 8.75 7.54
C TYR A 157 5.89 7.96 7.64
N GLY A 158 5.85 6.63 7.78
CA GLY A 158 7.02 5.80 8.06
C GLY A 158 7.56 5.98 9.49
N GLU A 159 6.76 6.54 10.39
CA GLU A 159 7.16 6.88 11.75
C GLU A 159 6.78 5.77 12.74
N THR A 160 7.76 5.34 13.52
CA THR A 160 7.57 4.36 14.59
C THR A 160 8.67 4.53 15.65
N ASN A 161 8.50 3.88 16.78
CA ASN A 161 9.51 3.75 17.83
C ASN A 161 9.42 2.35 18.44
N GLN A 162 10.35 2.01 19.36
CA GLN A 162 10.41 0.66 19.93
C GLN A 162 9.14 0.28 20.70
N GLU A 163 8.55 1.21 21.43
CA GLU A 163 7.32 0.98 22.22
C GLU A 163 6.10 0.64 21.33
N ILE A 164 6.08 1.17 20.09
CA ILE A 164 5.01 0.88 19.12
C ILE A 164 5.22 -0.47 18.44
N ILE A 165 6.48 -0.90 18.29
CA ILE A 165 6.81 -2.16 17.63
C ILE A 165 6.55 -3.36 18.55
N ASP A 166 6.81 -3.21 19.85
CA ASP A 166 6.62 -4.23 20.90
C ASP A 166 5.13 -4.45 21.25
#